data_aebc7188dafaa75d11fdb3ff91bd7d72
#
_entry.id   aebc7188dafaa75d11fdb3ff91bd7d72
#
_cell.length_a   1.000
_cell.length_b   1.000
_cell.length_c   1.000
_cell.angle_alpha   90.00
_cell.angle_beta   90.00
_cell.angle_gamma   90.00
#
_symmetry.space_group_name_H-M   'P 1'
#
loop_
_entity.id
_entity.type
_entity.pdbx_description
1 polymer ?
#
loop_
_entity_poly.entity_id
_entity_poly.type
_entity_poly.pdbx_seq_one_letter_code
_entity_poly.pdbx_strand_id
1 'polypeptide(L)'
;MSDNGNGSQALLSVKNLKTYFPTDEGLVKAVDGVSFEVMPGQTLGIVGESGCGKSTVGRSILGIIDKPGNVEDGEIIWRREVEGTVHDIDITKQPPNSGLMRSIRGSEIALVFQEPMTSFSPVHTIGNQLMEAIRLHMDVTKKEAEERAIEALGRVGIPNPEQRVHEYSFQLSGGLRQRAMIAMALSCNPKLLIADEPTTALDVTTQAQILDLLRDLQEQNGMAIILITHNLGVVAEMADSVVVMYLGREAESGPVESLFHEPQHPYTQGLLKSIPSIYAKGTERLPSIEGTIPHPFNRPSGCTFRPRCPSYIEGTCNIHVPQFKNIGDSGQAVSCFLHHPPEETTDGN
;
A
#
# COMPACT_ATOMS: atom_id res chain seq x y z
N MET A 1 -8.44 -19.25 34.01
CA MET A 1 -9.44 -19.48 32.96
C MET A 1 -8.83 -18.90 31.70
N SER A 2 -8.31 -19.75 30.86
CA SER A 2 -7.63 -19.41 29.61
C SER A 2 -8.67 -18.99 28.59
N ASP A 3 -8.61 -17.75 28.18
CA ASP A 3 -9.41 -17.18 27.10
C ASP A 3 -8.87 -17.76 25.77
N ASN A 4 -9.54 -18.79 25.26
CA ASN A 4 -9.29 -19.38 23.96
C ASN A 4 -10.02 -18.53 22.90
N GLY A 5 -9.61 -17.27 22.76
CA GLY A 5 -9.95 -16.42 21.64
C GLY A 5 -9.09 -16.82 20.45
N ASN A 6 -9.57 -17.73 19.61
CA ASN A 6 -8.98 -18.06 18.29
C ASN A 6 -9.31 -16.92 17.28
N GLY A 7 -8.99 -15.68 17.63
CA GLY A 7 -9.01 -14.54 16.74
C GLY A 7 -7.79 -14.65 15.82
N SER A 8 -8.02 -14.71 14.52
CA SER A 8 -6.96 -14.63 13.51
C SER A 8 -6.06 -13.43 13.83
N GLN A 9 -4.79 -13.70 14.16
CA GLN A 9 -3.84 -12.64 14.49
C GLN A 9 -3.30 -12.01 13.21
N ALA A 10 -3.07 -10.69 13.22
CA ALA A 10 -2.57 -9.96 12.06
C ALA A 10 -1.23 -10.51 11.57
N LEU A 11 -1.08 -10.62 10.25
CA LEU A 11 0.17 -10.98 9.56
C LEU A 11 1.18 -9.82 9.62
N LEU A 12 0.66 -8.60 9.43
CA LEU A 12 1.41 -7.35 9.55
C LEU A 12 0.64 -6.38 10.43
N SER A 13 1.30 -5.76 11.41
CA SER A 13 0.74 -4.68 12.22
C SER A 13 1.65 -3.47 12.15
N VAL A 14 1.12 -2.35 11.68
CA VAL A 14 1.79 -1.04 11.61
C VAL A 14 1.14 -0.14 12.66
N LYS A 15 1.96 0.45 13.55
CA LYS A 15 1.48 1.29 14.66
C LYS A 15 2.21 2.62 14.68
N ASN A 16 1.45 3.71 14.55
CA ASN A 16 1.94 5.09 14.66
C ASN A 16 3.19 5.36 13.80
N LEU A 17 3.23 4.80 12.60
CA LEU A 17 4.40 4.90 11.71
C LEU A 17 4.65 6.35 11.32
N LYS A 18 5.90 6.81 11.54
CA LYS A 18 6.37 8.12 11.11
C LYS A 18 7.63 7.97 10.25
N THR A 19 7.53 8.39 9.01
CA THR A 19 8.65 8.39 8.07
C THR A 19 8.85 9.80 7.53
N TYR A 20 10.02 10.37 7.82
CA TYR A 20 10.35 11.75 7.52
C TYR A 20 11.55 11.86 6.60
N PHE A 21 11.57 12.91 5.80
CA PHE A 21 12.67 13.25 4.89
C PHE A 21 13.19 14.65 5.24
N PRO A 22 14.35 14.75 5.89
CA PRO A 22 15.03 16.03 6.07
C PRO A 22 15.58 16.48 4.70
N THR A 23 15.24 17.69 4.30
CA THR A 23 15.70 18.32 3.05
C THR A 23 16.25 19.72 3.34
N ASP A 24 16.93 20.32 2.38
CA ASP A 24 17.47 21.69 2.52
C ASP A 24 16.36 22.74 2.75
N GLU A 25 15.13 22.46 2.28
CA GLU A 25 13.98 23.34 2.42
C GLU A 25 13.18 23.10 3.71
N GLY A 26 13.44 22.00 4.44
CA GLY A 26 12.75 21.66 5.68
C GLY A 26 12.46 20.16 5.83
N LEU A 27 11.65 19.83 6.82
CA LEU A 27 11.29 18.45 7.14
C LEU A 27 9.99 18.04 6.44
N VAL A 28 10.07 17.09 5.51
CA VAL A 28 8.90 16.47 4.89
C VAL A 28 8.43 15.28 5.74
N LYS A 29 7.24 15.40 6.33
CA LYS A 29 6.59 14.34 7.08
C LYS A 29 5.74 13.50 6.11
N ALA A 30 6.39 12.61 5.35
CA ALA A 30 5.73 11.83 4.31
C ALA A 30 4.71 10.83 4.87
N VAL A 31 5.00 10.23 6.05
CA VAL A 31 4.07 9.43 6.86
C VAL A 31 4.16 9.96 8.28
N ASP A 32 3.02 10.26 8.93
CA ASP A 32 2.98 10.95 10.22
C ASP A 32 1.88 10.39 11.13
N GLY A 33 2.09 9.19 11.63
CA GLY A 33 1.23 8.53 12.60
C GLY A 33 0.23 7.55 12.00
N VAL A 34 0.60 6.83 10.92
CA VAL A 34 -0.27 5.86 10.25
C VAL A 34 -0.25 4.51 10.98
N SER A 35 -1.47 3.92 11.17
CA SER A 35 -1.65 2.65 11.87
C SER A 35 -2.67 1.78 11.13
N PHE A 36 -2.34 0.52 10.87
CA PHE A 36 -3.26 -0.47 10.29
C PHE A 36 -2.76 -1.89 10.53
N GLU A 37 -3.63 -2.84 10.29
CA GLU A 37 -3.32 -4.26 10.33
C GLU A 37 -3.71 -4.94 9.02
N VAL A 38 -2.99 -6.00 8.67
CA VAL A 38 -3.29 -6.84 7.51
C VAL A 38 -3.40 -8.28 7.99
N MET A 39 -4.55 -8.90 7.73
CA MET A 39 -4.78 -10.30 8.06
C MET A 39 -4.26 -11.23 6.96
N PRO A 40 -3.93 -12.49 7.26
CA PRO A 40 -3.62 -13.46 6.22
C PRO A 40 -4.74 -13.56 5.17
N GLY A 41 -4.39 -13.56 3.89
CA GLY A 41 -5.35 -13.64 2.79
C GLY A 41 -6.19 -12.39 2.54
N GLN A 42 -6.02 -11.32 3.32
CA GLN A 42 -6.76 -10.06 3.18
C GLN A 42 -6.12 -9.13 2.16
N THR A 43 -6.95 -8.37 1.45
CA THR A 43 -6.51 -7.20 0.67
C THR A 43 -6.82 -5.91 1.42
N LEU A 44 -5.78 -5.15 1.78
CA LEU A 44 -5.86 -3.80 2.32
C LEU A 44 -5.61 -2.78 1.21
N GLY A 45 -6.60 -1.92 0.91
CA GLY A 45 -6.42 -0.77 0.03
C GLY A 45 -5.82 0.43 0.78
N ILE A 46 -4.75 1.03 0.26
CA ILE A 46 -4.24 2.33 0.74
C ILE A 46 -4.46 3.34 -0.37
N VAL A 47 -5.34 4.31 -0.13
CA VAL A 47 -5.78 5.29 -1.12
C VAL A 47 -5.51 6.73 -0.73
N GLY A 48 -5.53 7.62 -1.70
CA GLY A 48 -5.38 9.07 -1.52
C GLY A 48 -4.74 9.73 -2.72
N GLU A 49 -4.70 11.06 -2.73
CA GLU A 49 -4.12 11.84 -3.82
C GLU A 49 -2.60 11.57 -3.97
N SER A 50 -2.04 11.87 -5.16
CA SER A 50 -0.61 11.72 -5.40
C SER A 50 0.21 12.53 -4.40
N GLY A 51 1.33 11.96 -3.92
CA GLY A 51 2.21 12.62 -2.96
C GLY A 51 1.72 12.59 -1.49
N CYS A 52 0.61 11.92 -1.16
CA CYS A 52 0.14 11.84 0.24
C CYS A 52 0.90 10.83 1.12
N GLY A 53 1.91 10.11 0.61
CA GLY A 53 2.78 9.22 1.40
C GLY A 53 2.52 7.72 1.25
N LYS A 54 1.61 7.27 0.39
CA LYS A 54 1.24 5.85 0.20
C LYS A 54 2.44 4.95 -0.11
N SER A 55 3.20 5.27 -1.15
CA SER A 55 4.40 4.50 -1.54
C SER A 55 5.47 4.50 -0.45
N THR A 56 5.55 5.58 0.35
CA THR A 56 6.45 5.66 1.50
C THR A 56 6.07 4.65 2.58
N VAL A 57 4.77 4.39 2.80
CA VAL A 57 4.32 3.33 3.72
C VAL A 57 4.86 1.97 3.25
N GLY A 58 4.66 1.60 1.98
CA GLY A 58 5.15 0.34 1.43
C GLY A 58 6.68 0.19 1.54
N ARG A 59 7.42 1.26 1.23
CA ARG A 59 8.89 1.28 1.36
C ARG A 59 9.35 1.19 2.81
N SER A 60 8.59 1.79 3.75
CA SER A 60 8.88 1.70 5.19
C SER A 60 8.73 0.27 5.71
N ILE A 61 7.67 -0.44 5.29
CA ILE A 61 7.46 -1.85 5.64
C ILE A 61 8.65 -2.72 5.24
N LEU A 62 9.22 -2.45 4.07
CA LEU A 62 10.39 -3.18 3.59
C LEU A 62 11.73 -2.62 4.11
N GLY A 63 11.74 -1.46 4.78
CA GLY A 63 12.98 -0.81 5.21
C GLY A 63 13.88 -0.41 4.03
N ILE A 64 13.28 0.02 2.89
CA ILE A 64 13.98 0.46 1.67
C ILE A 64 13.72 1.95 1.39
N ILE A 65 13.71 2.77 2.43
CA ILE A 65 13.51 4.20 2.32
C ILE A 65 14.74 4.84 1.71
N ASP A 66 14.53 5.66 0.66
CA ASP A 66 15.61 6.40 0.02
C ASP A 66 16.16 7.47 0.97
N LYS A 67 17.49 7.60 1.02
CA LYS A 67 18.12 8.68 1.79
C LYS A 67 17.77 10.04 1.16
N PRO A 68 17.56 11.10 1.98
CA PRO A 68 17.84 11.18 3.41
C PRO A 68 16.69 10.74 4.33
N GLY A 69 15.67 10.05 3.79
CA GLY A 69 14.51 9.60 4.57
C GLY A 69 14.85 8.56 5.64
N ASN A 70 14.07 8.59 6.73
CA ASN A 70 14.23 7.67 7.85
C ASN A 70 12.89 7.39 8.52
N VAL A 71 12.72 6.20 9.13
CA VAL A 71 11.65 5.94 10.10
C VAL A 71 12.04 6.60 11.42
N GLU A 72 11.27 7.61 11.82
CA GLU A 72 11.54 8.39 13.05
C GLU A 72 10.87 7.78 14.27
N ASP A 73 9.69 7.15 14.09
CA ASP A 73 8.89 6.61 15.19
C ASP A 73 7.89 5.57 14.67
N GLY A 74 7.32 4.79 15.58
CA GLY A 74 6.33 3.77 15.31
C GLY A 74 6.92 2.38 15.23
N GLU A 75 6.03 1.41 15.05
CA GLU A 75 6.37 -0.02 15.00
C GLU A 75 5.82 -0.65 13.73
N ILE A 76 6.57 -1.57 13.14
CA ILE A 76 6.14 -2.42 12.03
C ILE A 76 6.41 -3.86 12.44
N ILE A 77 5.37 -4.54 12.91
CA ILE A 77 5.46 -5.91 13.40
C ILE A 77 5.09 -6.87 12.27
N TRP A 78 6.06 -7.64 11.84
CA TRP A 78 5.90 -8.75 10.90
C TRP A 78 5.78 -10.07 11.67
N ARG A 79 4.68 -10.78 11.48
CA ARG A 79 4.46 -12.11 12.06
C ARG A 79 5.00 -13.19 11.14
N ARG A 80 6.02 -13.87 11.62
CA ARG A 80 6.73 -14.89 10.89
C ARG A 80 6.57 -16.26 11.57
N GLU A 81 6.24 -17.27 10.81
CA GLU A 81 6.28 -18.65 11.27
C GLU A 81 7.54 -19.34 10.74
N VAL A 82 8.37 -19.86 11.63
CA VAL A 82 9.59 -20.61 11.34
C VAL A 82 9.54 -21.92 12.12
N GLU A 83 9.59 -23.05 11.41
CA GLU A 83 9.57 -24.40 12.01
C GLU A 83 8.40 -24.61 12.99
N GLY A 84 7.21 -24.08 12.65
CA GLY A 84 6.00 -24.18 13.50
C GLY A 84 5.98 -23.24 14.72
N THR A 85 6.97 -22.37 14.85
CA THR A 85 7.02 -21.36 15.92
C THR A 85 6.76 -19.96 15.34
N VAL A 86 5.83 -19.23 15.97
CA VAL A 86 5.49 -17.86 15.57
C VAL A 86 6.43 -16.86 16.25
N HIS A 87 7.01 -15.98 15.46
CA HIS A 87 7.87 -14.90 15.90
C HIS A 87 7.34 -13.55 15.40
N ASP A 88 7.17 -12.60 16.31
CA ASP A 88 6.86 -11.22 15.96
C ASP A 88 8.14 -10.42 15.83
N ILE A 89 8.42 -9.91 14.62
CA ILE A 89 9.63 -9.17 14.28
C ILE A 89 9.28 -7.71 14.07
N ASP A 90 9.83 -6.82 14.88
CA ASP A 90 9.76 -5.38 14.64
C ASP A 90 10.79 -4.98 13.58
N ILE A 91 10.30 -4.72 12.37
CA ILE A 91 11.12 -4.34 11.20
C ILE A 91 11.85 -3.01 11.44
N THR A 92 11.23 -2.07 12.17
CA THR A 92 11.82 -0.75 12.42
C THR A 92 13.11 -0.82 13.26
N LYS A 93 13.25 -1.87 14.06
CA LYS A 93 14.43 -2.13 14.90
C LYS A 93 15.51 -2.94 14.20
N GLN A 94 15.26 -3.41 12.97
CA GLN A 94 16.23 -4.22 12.25
C GLN A 94 17.15 -3.34 11.39
N PRO A 95 18.47 -3.58 11.40
CA PRO A 95 19.35 -2.92 10.44
C PRO A 95 18.90 -3.24 8.99
N PRO A 96 18.74 -2.25 8.11
CA PRO A 96 18.21 -2.47 6.76
C PRO A 96 18.97 -3.54 5.94
N ASN A 97 20.25 -3.71 6.18
CA ASN A 97 21.13 -4.67 5.48
C ASN A 97 21.39 -5.94 6.27
N SER A 98 20.64 -6.21 7.34
CA SER A 98 20.80 -7.45 8.12
C SER A 98 20.42 -8.68 7.32
N GLY A 99 20.97 -9.85 7.70
CA GLY A 99 20.60 -11.13 7.11
C GLY A 99 19.10 -11.43 7.26
N LEU A 100 18.51 -11.03 8.39
CA LEU A 100 17.08 -11.18 8.65
C LEU A 100 16.25 -10.36 7.66
N MET A 101 16.57 -9.08 7.43
CA MET A 101 15.83 -8.25 6.46
C MET A 101 15.99 -8.76 5.04
N ARG A 102 17.14 -9.30 4.68
CA ARG A 102 17.33 -9.95 3.37
C ARG A 102 16.51 -11.23 3.23
N SER A 103 16.33 -12.00 4.30
CA SER A 103 15.46 -13.19 4.27
C SER A 103 13.97 -12.86 4.23
N ILE A 104 13.55 -11.67 4.67
CA ILE A 104 12.15 -11.24 4.61
C ILE A 104 11.82 -10.65 3.22
N ARG A 105 12.67 -9.77 2.70
CA ARG A 105 12.45 -9.09 1.42
C ARG A 105 12.49 -10.07 0.27
N GLY A 106 11.46 -10.06 -0.56
CA GLY A 106 11.34 -10.90 -1.76
C GLY A 106 10.86 -12.32 -1.49
N SER A 107 11.17 -12.92 -0.33
CA SER A 107 10.70 -14.27 -0.01
C SER A 107 9.43 -14.30 0.84
N GLU A 108 9.27 -13.35 1.78
CA GLU A 108 8.09 -13.29 2.64
C GLU A 108 7.22 -12.07 2.35
N ILE A 109 7.84 -10.91 2.12
CA ILE A 109 7.19 -9.67 1.70
C ILE A 109 7.78 -9.25 0.36
N ALA A 110 6.96 -9.22 -0.68
CA ALA A 110 7.35 -8.78 -2.02
C ALA A 110 6.74 -7.41 -2.36
N LEU A 111 7.38 -6.68 -3.28
CA LEU A 111 6.93 -5.38 -3.76
C LEU A 111 6.85 -5.38 -5.28
N VAL A 112 5.70 -4.95 -5.80
CA VAL A 112 5.52 -4.56 -7.19
C VAL A 112 5.59 -3.04 -7.25
N PHE A 113 6.58 -2.51 -7.97
CA PHE A 113 6.83 -1.08 -8.09
C PHE A 113 5.85 -0.40 -9.06
N GLN A 114 5.63 0.89 -8.87
CA GLN A 114 4.76 1.72 -9.70
C GLN A 114 5.17 1.75 -11.18
N GLU A 115 6.48 1.71 -11.47
CA GLU A 115 7.01 1.82 -12.83
C GLU A 115 7.74 0.55 -13.26
N PRO A 116 7.14 -0.31 -14.13
CA PRO A 116 7.81 -1.51 -14.64
C PRO A 116 9.07 -1.22 -15.46
N MET A 117 9.14 0.00 -16.04
CA MET A 117 10.28 0.42 -16.87
C MET A 117 11.57 0.57 -16.09
N THR A 118 11.48 1.03 -14.85
CA THR A 118 12.62 1.28 -13.97
C THR A 118 12.99 0.07 -13.11
N SER A 119 12.09 -0.92 -13.03
CA SER A 119 12.27 -2.11 -12.18
C SER A 119 13.18 -3.17 -12.79
N PHE A 120 13.30 -3.20 -14.13
CA PHE A 120 14.16 -4.16 -14.83
C PHE A 120 15.46 -3.52 -15.31
N SER A 121 16.56 -4.23 -15.13
CA SER A 121 17.84 -3.89 -15.77
C SER A 121 17.71 -4.06 -17.30
N PRO A 122 18.02 -3.04 -18.10
CA PRO A 122 17.91 -3.14 -19.56
C PRO A 122 19.02 -4.01 -20.19
N VAL A 123 20.07 -4.31 -19.44
CA VAL A 123 21.26 -5.09 -19.94
C VAL A 123 21.22 -6.56 -19.54
N HIS A 124 20.16 -6.99 -18.81
CA HIS A 124 19.96 -8.39 -18.44
C HIS A 124 18.62 -8.89 -18.99
N THR A 125 18.57 -10.17 -19.37
CA THR A 125 17.31 -10.79 -19.80
C THR A 125 16.34 -10.91 -18.63
N ILE A 126 15.04 -11.04 -18.93
CA ILE A 126 14.00 -11.28 -17.92
C ILE A 126 14.33 -12.50 -17.08
N GLY A 127 14.73 -13.60 -17.72
CA GLY A 127 15.10 -14.84 -17.03
C GLY A 127 16.30 -14.68 -16.11
N ASN A 128 17.33 -13.95 -16.50
CA ASN A 128 18.48 -13.72 -15.62
C ASN A 128 18.07 -13.01 -14.33
N GLN A 129 17.17 -12.04 -14.40
CA GLN A 129 16.72 -11.28 -13.24
C GLN A 129 15.78 -12.10 -12.36
N LEU A 130 14.89 -12.91 -12.95
CA LEU A 130 14.05 -13.85 -12.19
C LEU A 130 14.90 -14.93 -11.50
N MET A 131 15.84 -15.53 -12.24
CA MET A 131 16.75 -16.55 -11.68
C MET A 131 17.61 -16.00 -10.55
N GLU A 132 18.05 -14.74 -10.63
CA GLU A 132 18.76 -14.07 -9.55
C GLU A 132 17.91 -13.98 -8.30
N ALA A 133 16.66 -13.46 -8.42
CA ALA A 133 15.73 -13.37 -7.31
C ALA A 133 15.46 -14.76 -6.67
N ILE A 134 15.22 -15.78 -7.49
CA ILE A 134 14.99 -17.15 -7.01
C ILE A 134 16.19 -17.69 -6.24
N ARG A 135 17.40 -17.56 -6.78
CA ARG A 135 18.62 -18.09 -6.17
C ARG A 135 19.13 -17.33 -4.96
N LEU A 136 18.68 -16.09 -4.78
CA LEU A 136 18.94 -15.32 -3.55
C LEU A 136 18.19 -15.90 -2.34
N HIS A 137 17.04 -16.53 -2.57
CA HIS A 137 16.15 -16.98 -1.53
C HIS A 137 15.96 -18.50 -1.46
N MET A 138 16.36 -19.24 -2.49
CA MET A 138 16.21 -20.69 -2.59
C MET A 138 17.54 -21.34 -2.92
N ASP A 139 17.83 -22.45 -2.25
CA ASP A 139 18.99 -23.27 -2.57
C ASP A 139 18.67 -24.19 -3.75
N VAL A 140 18.84 -23.64 -4.96
CA VAL A 140 18.53 -24.31 -6.23
C VAL A 140 19.67 -24.15 -7.23
N THR A 141 19.83 -25.12 -8.10
CA THR A 141 20.75 -25.06 -9.23
C THR A 141 20.31 -24.01 -10.25
N LYS A 142 21.22 -23.60 -11.13
CA LYS A 142 20.90 -22.66 -12.21
C LYS A 142 19.77 -23.18 -13.11
N LYS A 143 19.78 -24.50 -13.40
CA LYS A 143 18.76 -25.14 -14.25
C LYS A 143 17.39 -25.11 -13.58
N GLU A 144 17.31 -25.49 -12.31
CA GLU A 144 16.06 -25.42 -11.54
C GLU A 144 15.53 -23.98 -11.40
N ALA A 145 16.42 -22.99 -11.25
CA ALA A 145 16.03 -21.59 -11.22
C ALA A 145 15.45 -21.12 -12.56
N GLU A 146 15.99 -21.60 -13.70
CA GLU A 146 15.46 -21.32 -15.03
C GLU A 146 14.08 -21.96 -15.24
N GLU A 147 13.90 -23.22 -14.86
CA GLU A 147 12.62 -23.92 -14.91
C GLU A 147 11.55 -23.18 -14.08
N ARG A 148 11.89 -22.74 -12.86
CA ARG A 148 11.01 -21.92 -12.00
C ARG A 148 10.72 -20.54 -12.58
N ALA A 149 11.70 -19.90 -13.24
CA ALA A 149 11.48 -18.62 -13.89
C ALA A 149 10.50 -18.75 -15.07
N ILE A 150 10.60 -19.80 -15.87
CA ILE A 150 9.68 -20.12 -16.96
C ILE A 150 8.26 -20.38 -16.39
N GLU A 151 8.17 -21.20 -15.33
CA GLU A 151 6.89 -21.46 -14.64
C GLU A 151 6.26 -20.18 -14.10
N ALA A 152 7.04 -19.32 -13.44
CA ALA A 152 6.56 -18.04 -12.91
C ALA A 152 6.00 -17.12 -14.02
N LEU A 153 6.68 -17.05 -15.17
CA LEU A 153 6.19 -16.31 -16.33
C LEU A 153 4.89 -16.92 -16.90
N GLY A 154 4.78 -18.25 -16.92
CA GLY A 154 3.56 -18.96 -17.33
C GLY A 154 2.39 -18.69 -16.40
N ARG A 155 2.60 -18.70 -15.06
CA ARG A 155 1.56 -18.42 -14.05
C ARG A 155 0.93 -17.04 -14.18
N VAL A 156 1.70 -16.05 -14.63
CA VAL A 156 1.17 -14.70 -14.88
C VAL A 156 0.63 -14.51 -16.30
N GLY A 157 0.48 -15.60 -17.07
CA GLY A 157 -0.12 -15.57 -18.40
C GLY A 157 0.75 -14.91 -19.49
N ILE A 158 2.08 -14.98 -19.37
CA ILE A 158 2.98 -14.57 -20.44
C ILE A 158 3.01 -15.69 -21.51
N PRO A 159 2.69 -15.39 -22.78
CA PRO A 159 2.70 -16.39 -23.85
C PRO A 159 4.15 -16.80 -24.19
N ASN A 160 4.36 -18.10 -24.47
CA ASN A 160 5.66 -18.69 -24.83
C ASN A 160 6.76 -18.37 -23.82
N PRO A 161 6.57 -18.70 -22.51
CA PRO A 161 7.49 -18.30 -21.45
C PRO A 161 8.92 -18.81 -21.65
N GLU A 162 9.11 -19.97 -22.29
CA GLU A 162 10.41 -20.56 -22.66
C GLU A 162 11.22 -19.65 -23.60
N GLN A 163 10.54 -18.89 -24.46
CA GLN A 163 11.18 -17.91 -25.34
C GLN A 163 11.38 -16.60 -24.61
N ARG A 164 10.33 -16.10 -23.89
CA ARG A 164 10.33 -14.80 -23.24
C ARG A 164 11.37 -14.67 -22.12
N VAL A 165 11.73 -15.77 -21.49
CA VAL A 165 12.79 -15.81 -20.46
C VAL A 165 14.13 -15.32 -20.98
N HIS A 166 14.40 -15.45 -22.29
CA HIS A 166 15.64 -15.01 -22.93
C HIS A 166 15.56 -13.59 -23.50
N GLU A 167 14.41 -12.93 -23.46
CA GLU A 167 14.23 -11.58 -23.95
C GLU A 167 14.62 -10.52 -22.90
N TYR A 168 14.91 -9.32 -23.40
CA TYR A 168 15.16 -8.14 -22.56
C TYR A 168 13.86 -7.40 -22.28
N SER A 169 13.81 -6.62 -21.20
CA SER A 169 12.61 -5.88 -20.79
C SER A 169 12.06 -4.95 -21.88
N PHE A 170 12.91 -4.32 -22.68
CA PHE A 170 12.50 -3.42 -23.77
C PHE A 170 11.86 -4.14 -24.97
N GLN A 171 11.97 -5.45 -25.09
CA GLN A 171 11.35 -6.26 -26.13
C GLN A 171 9.90 -6.65 -25.78
N LEU A 172 9.48 -6.44 -24.51
CA LEU A 172 8.15 -6.72 -24.04
C LEU A 172 7.25 -5.48 -24.14
N SER A 173 5.94 -5.68 -24.38
CA SER A 173 4.93 -4.62 -24.23
C SER A 173 4.80 -4.19 -22.77
N GLY A 174 4.16 -3.02 -22.52
CA GLY A 174 3.95 -2.53 -21.15
C GLY A 174 3.24 -3.54 -20.25
N GLY A 175 2.15 -4.14 -20.72
CA GLY A 175 1.41 -5.16 -19.98
C GLY A 175 2.22 -6.45 -19.74
N LEU A 176 3.05 -6.88 -20.70
CA LEU A 176 3.91 -8.04 -20.50
C LEU A 176 5.05 -7.74 -19.51
N ARG A 177 5.60 -6.52 -19.49
CA ARG A 177 6.57 -6.10 -18.47
C ARG A 177 5.96 -6.08 -17.08
N GLN A 178 4.73 -5.58 -16.97
CA GLN A 178 4.00 -5.58 -15.70
C GLN A 178 3.80 -7.01 -15.20
N ARG A 179 3.35 -7.93 -16.06
CA ARG A 179 3.21 -9.34 -15.73
C ARG A 179 4.55 -9.98 -15.34
N ALA A 180 5.64 -9.67 -16.05
CA ALA A 180 6.97 -10.17 -15.71
C ALA A 180 7.46 -9.64 -14.35
N MET A 181 7.16 -8.39 -14.00
CA MET A 181 7.46 -7.81 -12.68
C MET A 181 6.66 -8.51 -11.57
N ILE A 182 5.39 -8.78 -11.80
CA ILE A 182 4.54 -9.57 -10.88
C ILE A 182 5.11 -10.99 -10.74
N ALA A 183 5.50 -11.65 -11.85
CA ALA A 183 6.14 -12.97 -11.82
C ALA A 183 7.41 -12.96 -10.95
N MET A 184 8.24 -11.92 -11.08
CA MET A 184 9.45 -11.77 -10.26
C MET A 184 9.12 -11.58 -8.78
N ALA A 185 8.16 -10.73 -8.46
CA ALA A 185 7.71 -10.51 -7.08
C ALA A 185 7.15 -11.80 -6.43
N LEU A 186 6.45 -12.61 -7.21
CA LEU A 186 5.80 -13.84 -6.73
C LEU A 186 6.67 -15.11 -6.87
N SER A 187 7.88 -15.01 -7.44
CA SER A 187 8.74 -16.16 -7.72
C SER A 187 9.15 -16.97 -6.50
N CYS A 188 9.11 -16.36 -5.31
CA CYS A 188 9.41 -17.00 -4.03
C CYS A 188 8.17 -17.29 -3.16
N ASN A 189 6.94 -17.18 -3.71
CA ASN A 189 5.67 -17.39 -3.01
C ASN A 189 5.56 -16.58 -1.69
N PRO A 190 5.60 -15.24 -1.75
CA PRO A 190 5.54 -14.39 -0.57
C PRO A 190 4.21 -14.54 0.16
N LYS A 191 4.21 -14.28 1.48
CA LYS A 191 3.01 -14.23 2.31
C LYS A 191 2.27 -12.89 2.19
N LEU A 192 2.99 -11.83 1.82
CA LEU A 192 2.46 -10.48 1.62
C LEU A 192 3.00 -9.88 0.32
N LEU A 193 2.11 -9.40 -0.51
CA LEU A 193 2.43 -8.59 -1.69
C LEU A 193 2.05 -7.13 -1.44
N ILE A 194 3.00 -6.23 -1.58
CA ILE A 194 2.74 -4.78 -1.65
C ILE A 194 2.71 -4.41 -3.13
N ALA A 195 1.53 -4.04 -3.64
CA ALA A 195 1.33 -3.64 -5.02
C ALA A 195 1.17 -2.12 -5.09
N ASP A 196 2.25 -1.42 -5.43
CA ASP A 196 2.27 0.05 -5.52
C ASP A 196 1.89 0.50 -6.93
N GLU A 197 0.65 0.95 -7.09
CA GLU A 197 0.03 1.36 -8.35
C GLU A 197 0.22 0.34 -9.50
N PRO A 198 -0.16 -0.93 -9.29
CA PRO A 198 0.21 -2.03 -10.19
C PRO A 198 -0.41 -1.94 -11.58
N THR A 199 -1.38 -1.07 -11.80
CA THR A 199 -2.10 -0.90 -13.07
C THR A 199 -1.97 0.49 -13.68
N THR A 200 -1.15 1.36 -13.10
CA THR A 200 -0.92 2.71 -13.63
C THR A 200 -0.27 2.64 -15.01
N ALA A 201 -0.73 3.48 -15.93
CA ALA A 201 -0.32 3.54 -17.34
C ALA A 201 -0.67 2.30 -18.20
N LEU A 202 -1.58 1.45 -17.74
CA LEU A 202 -2.16 0.36 -18.55
C LEU A 202 -3.53 0.78 -19.09
N ASP A 203 -3.91 0.22 -20.25
CA ASP A 203 -5.28 0.33 -20.73
C ASP A 203 -6.25 -0.45 -19.85
N VAL A 204 -7.54 -0.09 -19.91
CA VAL A 204 -8.60 -0.64 -19.06
C VAL A 204 -8.67 -2.18 -19.12
N THR A 205 -8.49 -2.75 -20.31
CA THR A 205 -8.55 -4.20 -20.51
C THR A 205 -7.37 -4.90 -19.84
N THR A 206 -6.17 -4.38 -20.03
CA THR A 206 -4.95 -4.91 -19.40
C THR A 206 -5.00 -4.72 -17.88
N GLN A 207 -5.54 -3.58 -17.40
CA GLN A 207 -5.77 -3.35 -15.97
C GLN A 207 -6.65 -4.44 -15.36
N ALA A 208 -7.84 -4.69 -15.94
CA ALA A 208 -8.75 -5.73 -15.45
C ALA A 208 -8.06 -7.11 -15.39
N GLN A 209 -7.34 -7.48 -16.45
CA GLN A 209 -6.58 -8.74 -16.49
C GLN A 209 -5.49 -8.85 -15.41
N ILE A 210 -4.84 -7.75 -15.03
CA ILE A 210 -3.85 -7.75 -13.94
C ILE A 210 -4.53 -7.90 -12.58
N LEU A 211 -5.68 -7.26 -12.38
CA LEU A 211 -6.43 -7.37 -11.12
C LEU A 211 -6.99 -8.78 -10.92
N ASP A 212 -7.57 -9.37 -11.97
CA ASP A 212 -8.03 -10.77 -11.96
C ASP A 212 -6.86 -11.71 -11.64
N LEU A 213 -5.71 -11.52 -12.29
CA LEU A 213 -4.50 -12.28 -12.01
C LEU A 213 -4.07 -12.19 -10.54
N LEU A 214 -4.07 -10.99 -9.96
CA LEU A 214 -3.68 -10.80 -8.56
C LEU A 214 -4.67 -11.49 -7.61
N ARG A 215 -5.97 -11.44 -7.91
CA ARG A 215 -7.02 -12.14 -7.15
C ARG A 215 -6.85 -13.66 -7.21
N ASP A 216 -6.68 -14.20 -8.42
CA ASP A 216 -6.48 -15.63 -8.62
C ASP A 216 -5.25 -16.15 -7.86
N LEU A 217 -4.14 -15.40 -7.90
CA LEU A 217 -2.91 -15.76 -7.21
C LEU A 217 -3.02 -15.60 -5.69
N GLN A 218 -3.80 -14.64 -5.21
CA GLN A 218 -4.13 -14.49 -3.79
C GLN A 218 -4.92 -15.68 -3.28
N GLU A 219 -5.99 -16.07 -3.98
CA GLU A 219 -6.82 -17.21 -3.62
C GLU A 219 -6.02 -18.53 -3.62
N GLN A 220 -5.19 -18.74 -4.64
CA GLN A 220 -4.37 -19.96 -4.77
C GLN A 220 -3.31 -20.09 -3.68
N ASN A 221 -2.73 -18.99 -3.23
CA ASN A 221 -1.58 -19.00 -2.32
C ASN A 221 -1.93 -18.59 -0.88
N GLY A 222 -3.16 -18.10 -0.62
CA GLY A 222 -3.53 -17.52 0.67
C GLY A 222 -2.72 -16.26 1.04
N MET A 223 -2.18 -15.57 0.03
CA MET A 223 -1.33 -14.39 0.18
C MET A 223 -2.16 -13.17 0.59
N ALA A 224 -1.64 -12.33 1.49
CA ALA A 224 -2.21 -11.02 1.75
C ALA A 224 -1.73 -9.98 0.73
N ILE A 225 -2.53 -8.96 0.46
CA ILE A 225 -2.18 -7.88 -0.47
C ILE A 225 -2.34 -6.51 0.21
N ILE A 226 -1.33 -5.65 0.09
CA ILE A 226 -1.48 -4.21 0.29
C ILE A 226 -1.54 -3.57 -1.10
N LEU A 227 -2.72 -3.08 -1.47
CA LEU A 227 -2.96 -2.43 -2.76
C LEU A 227 -2.90 -0.92 -2.60
N ILE A 228 -1.82 -0.32 -3.08
CA ILE A 228 -1.63 1.14 -3.09
C ILE A 228 -2.11 1.67 -4.43
N THR A 229 -3.09 2.57 -4.42
CA THR A 229 -3.61 3.17 -5.65
C THR A 229 -4.33 4.50 -5.38
N HIS A 230 -4.49 5.31 -6.40
CA HIS A 230 -5.39 6.47 -6.39
C HIS A 230 -6.74 6.16 -7.05
N ASN A 231 -6.91 4.97 -7.63
CA ASN A 231 -8.13 4.55 -8.30
C ASN A 231 -9.07 3.82 -7.34
N LEU A 232 -10.08 4.52 -6.85
CA LEU A 232 -11.08 3.97 -5.92
C LEU A 232 -11.93 2.86 -6.54
N GLY A 233 -12.12 2.84 -7.87
CA GLY A 233 -12.81 1.75 -8.55
C GLY A 233 -12.07 0.42 -8.40
N VAL A 234 -10.74 0.44 -8.50
CA VAL A 234 -9.89 -0.74 -8.27
C VAL A 234 -9.97 -1.20 -6.82
N VAL A 235 -10.03 -0.26 -5.88
CA VAL A 235 -10.16 -0.58 -4.45
C VAL A 235 -11.51 -1.20 -4.14
N ALA A 236 -12.60 -0.65 -4.70
CA ALA A 236 -13.94 -1.23 -4.53
C ALA A 236 -14.04 -2.68 -5.02
N GLU A 237 -13.24 -3.02 -6.05
CA GLU A 237 -13.22 -4.35 -6.65
C GLU A 237 -12.35 -5.37 -5.88
N MET A 238 -11.23 -4.91 -5.30
CA MET A 238 -10.18 -5.79 -4.79
C MET A 238 -10.04 -5.80 -3.27
N ALA A 239 -10.40 -4.71 -2.58
CA ALA A 239 -10.06 -4.56 -1.17
C ALA A 239 -11.16 -5.05 -0.22
N ASP A 240 -10.75 -5.67 0.88
CA ASP A 240 -11.63 -5.99 2.02
C ASP A 240 -11.77 -4.80 2.96
N SER A 241 -10.68 -4.07 3.15
CA SER A 241 -10.61 -2.88 4.00
C SER A 241 -9.75 -1.79 3.35
N VAL A 242 -9.97 -0.55 3.76
CA VAL A 242 -9.34 0.62 3.14
C VAL A 242 -8.81 1.58 4.20
N VAL A 243 -7.63 2.13 3.93
CA VAL A 243 -7.05 3.28 4.62
C VAL A 243 -6.95 4.44 3.65
N VAL A 244 -7.64 5.53 3.95
CA VAL A 244 -7.59 6.78 3.17
C VAL A 244 -6.55 7.71 3.77
N MET A 245 -5.55 8.08 2.99
CA MET A 245 -4.44 8.93 3.43
C MET A 245 -4.53 10.34 2.84
N TYR A 246 -4.27 11.34 3.67
CA TYR A 246 -4.12 12.73 3.26
C TYR A 246 -2.91 13.38 3.94
N LEU A 247 -1.98 13.92 3.16
CA LEU A 247 -0.75 14.59 3.65
C LEU A 247 -0.02 13.79 4.77
N GLY A 248 0.18 12.50 4.54
CA GLY A 248 0.92 11.61 5.43
C GLY A 248 0.14 11.09 6.64
N ARG A 249 -1.14 11.40 6.77
CA ARG A 249 -2.00 10.94 7.87
C ARG A 249 -3.20 10.17 7.37
N GLU A 250 -3.76 9.34 8.23
CA GLU A 250 -5.05 8.71 8.01
C GLU A 250 -6.16 9.74 8.15
N ALA A 251 -7.00 9.82 7.12
CA ALA A 251 -8.24 10.58 7.17
C ALA A 251 -9.39 9.69 7.64
N GLU A 252 -9.48 8.49 7.08
CA GLU A 252 -10.52 7.51 7.38
C GLU A 252 -10.02 6.10 7.09
N SER A 253 -10.50 5.10 7.85
CA SER A 253 -10.32 3.68 7.52
C SER A 253 -11.56 2.87 7.85
N GLY A 254 -11.68 1.68 7.26
CA GLY A 254 -12.75 0.75 7.56
C GLY A 254 -12.94 -0.31 6.49
N PRO A 255 -13.97 -1.18 6.65
CA PRO A 255 -14.40 -2.09 5.60
C PRO A 255 -14.74 -1.33 4.33
N VAL A 256 -14.36 -1.89 3.16
CA VAL A 256 -14.57 -1.23 1.86
C VAL A 256 -16.04 -0.85 1.65
N GLU A 257 -16.96 -1.76 1.95
CA GLU A 257 -18.39 -1.54 1.78
C GLU A 257 -18.90 -0.35 2.61
N SER A 258 -18.53 -0.30 3.90
CA SER A 258 -18.92 0.80 4.78
C SER A 258 -18.36 2.14 4.30
N LEU A 259 -17.09 2.17 3.91
CA LEU A 259 -16.42 3.39 3.46
C LEU A 259 -17.01 3.93 2.15
N PHE A 260 -17.42 3.05 1.22
CA PHE A 260 -18.00 3.46 -0.06
C PHE A 260 -19.47 3.91 0.08
N HIS A 261 -20.24 3.30 0.96
CA HIS A 261 -21.66 3.64 1.16
C HIS A 261 -21.88 4.77 2.16
N GLU A 262 -21.08 4.82 3.22
CA GLU A 262 -21.21 5.77 4.32
C GLU A 262 -19.88 6.44 4.68
N PRO A 263 -19.23 7.18 3.74
CA PRO A 263 -17.97 7.87 4.01
C PRO A 263 -18.15 8.95 5.06
N GLN A 264 -17.33 8.96 6.08
CA GLN A 264 -17.44 9.85 7.23
C GLN A 264 -16.57 11.10 7.11
N HIS A 265 -15.38 10.98 6.51
CA HIS A 265 -14.48 12.12 6.35
C HIS A 265 -14.85 12.94 5.10
N PRO A 266 -14.93 14.29 5.17
CA PRO A 266 -15.23 15.12 4.00
C PRO A 266 -14.27 14.94 2.80
N TYR A 267 -13.02 14.57 3.06
CA TYR A 267 -12.06 14.21 2.02
C TYR A 267 -12.46 12.92 1.28
N THR A 268 -12.83 11.86 2.02
CA THR A 268 -13.29 10.59 1.44
C THR A 268 -14.55 10.80 0.60
N GLN A 269 -15.50 11.60 1.11
CA GLN A 269 -16.69 12.00 0.38
C GLN A 269 -16.36 12.71 -0.93
N GLY A 270 -15.35 13.59 -0.91
CA GLY A 270 -14.88 14.30 -2.09
C GLY A 270 -14.22 13.36 -3.11
N LEU A 271 -13.39 12.42 -2.64
CA LEU A 271 -12.76 11.40 -3.49
C LEU A 271 -13.82 10.52 -4.19
N LEU A 272 -14.79 10.01 -3.45
CA LEU A 272 -15.85 9.16 -3.98
C LEU A 272 -16.74 9.89 -4.99
N LYS A 273 -17.07 11.17 -4.74
CA LYS A 273 -17.82 12.01 -5.69
C LYS A 273 -17.06 12.26 -7.00
N SER A 274 -15.75 12.17 -7.00
CA SER A 274 -14.93 12.36 -8.22
C SER A 274 -14.86 11.11 -9.11
N ILE A 275 -15.40 9.97 -8.67
CA ILE A 275 -15.46 8.74 -9.49
C ILE A 275 -16.46 8.96 -10.62
N PRO A 276 -16.08 8.73 -11.91
CA PRO A 276 -17.00 8.81 -13.02
C PRO A 276 -18.16 7.81 -12.88
N SER A 277 -19.39 8.29 -12.82
CA SER A 277 -20.57 7.42 -12.87
C SER A 277 -20.91 7.10 -14.34
N ILE A 278 -21.11 5.82 -14.63
CA ILE A 278 -21.60 5.37 -15.96
C ILE A 278 -23.01 5.92 -16.26
N TYR A 279 -23.73 6.38 -15.24
CA TYR A 279 -25.06 7.00 -15.38
C TYR A 279 -25.00 8.53 -15.49
N ALA A 280 -23.82 9.15 -15.35
CA ALA A 280 -23.69 10.60 -15.50
C ALA A 280 -23.97 10.99 -16.97
N LYS A 281 -24.92 11.90 -17.19
CA LYS A 281 -25.17 12.47 -18.51
C LYS A 281 -23.90 13.25 -18.91
N GLY A 282 -23.30 12.93 -20.04
CA GLY A 282 -21.98 13.35 -20.50
C GLY A 282 -21.70 14.85 -20.67
N THR A 283 -22.52 15.72 -20.07
CA THR A 283 -22.36 17.18 -20.07
C THR A 283 -22.09 17.76 -18.66
N GLU A 284 -22.16 16.95 -17.61
CA GLU A 284 -21.87 17.43 -16.26
C GLU A 284 -20.39 17.30 -15.93
N ARG A 285 -19.78 18.42 -15.50
CA ARG A 285 -18.42 18.44 -14.99
C ARG A 285 -18.36 17.58 -13.72
N LEU A 286 -17.48 16.58 -13.70
CA LEU A 286 -17.28 15.76 -12.50
C LEU A 286 -16.93 16.66 -11.30
N PRO A 287 -17.57 16.46 -10.15
CA PRO A 287 -17.18 17.16 -8.94
C PRO A 287 -15.73 16.84 -8.61
N SER A 288 -14.92 17.85 -8.37
CA SER A 288 -13.55 17.70 -7.90
C SER A 288 -13.40 18.33 -6.53
N ILE A 289 -12.48 17.83 -5.73
CA ILE A 289 -12.15 18.45 -4.45
C ILE A 289 -11.53 19.82 -4.76
N GLU A 290 -12.18 20.89 -4.31
CA GLU A 290 -11.74 22.25 -4.55
C GLU A 290 -10.40 22.54 -3.87
N GLY A 291 -9.66 23.49 -4.44
CA GLY A 291 -8.35 23.92 -3.95
C GLY A 291 -7.21 23.01 -4.35
N THR A 292 -6.00 23.44 -4.00
CA THR A 292 -4.76 22.71 -4.27
C THR A 292 -4.28 21.96 -3.03
N ILE A 293 -3.62 20.82 -3.24
CA ILE A 293 -2.97 20.07 -2.15
C ILE A 293 -1.87 20.97 -1.57
N PRO A 294 -1.88 21.26 -0.26
CA PRO A 294 -0.80 22.02 0.37
C PRO A 294 0.55 21.33 0.16
N HIS A 295 1.59 22.14 -0.07
CA HIS A 295 2.94 21.61 -0.20
C HIS A 295 3.37 20.92 1.12
N PRO A 296 4.07 19.79 1.09
CA PRO A 296 4.49 19.05 2.30
C PRO A 296 5.27 19.89 3.32
N PHE A 297 6.03 20.90 2.86
CA PHE A 297 6.74 21.83 3.76
C PHE A 297 5.80 22.84 4.45
N ASN A 298 4.68 23.20 3.79
CA ASN A 298 3.70 24.16 4.29
C ASN A 298 2.45 23.45 4.79
N ARG A 299 2.64 22.41 5.58
CA ARG A 299 1.53 21.66 6.15
C ARG A 299 0.65 22.56 7.01
N PRO A 300 -0.67 22.60 6.78
CA PRO A 300 -1.58 23.39 7.59
C PRO A 300 -1.53 23.00 9.07
N SER A 301 -1.59 23.98 9.98
CA SER A 301 -1.78 23.73 11.42
C SER A 301 -3.13 23.06 11.68
N GLY A 302 -3.29 22.34 12.75
CA GLY A 302 -4.52 21.63 13.08
C GLY A 302 -4.87 20.53 12.06
N CYS A 303 -6.14 20.49 11.62
CA CYS A 303 -6.59 19.56 10.60
C CYS A 303 -5.92 19.85 9.25
N THR A 304 -5.21 18.86 8.69
CA THR A 304 -4.47 19.02 7.44
C THR A 304 -5.37 19.28 6.22
N PHE A 305 -6.60 18.78 6.24
CA PHE A 305 -7.58 18.96 5.17
C PHE A 305 -8.34 20.29 5.25
N ARG A 306 -8.23 21.07 6.35
CA ARG A 306 -9.02 22.29 6.59
C ARG A 306 -9.05 23.30 5.43
N PRO A 307 -7.98 23.54 4.65
CA PRO A 307 -8.02 24.53 3.56
C PRO A 307 -8.94 24.13 2.39
N ARG A 308 -9.30 22.86 2.31
CA ARG A 308 -10.12 22.27 1.24
C ARG A 308 -11.42 21.66 1.76
N CYS A 309 -11.66 21.76 3.07
CA CYS A 309 -12.79 21.12 3.73
C CYS A 309 -14.05 21.98 3.60
N PRO A 310 -15.14 21.49 2.98
CA PRO A 310 -16.40 22.22 2.90
C PRO A 310 -17.11 22.37 4.26
N SER A 311 -16.73 21.51 5.22
CA SER A 311 -17.29 21.51 6.59
C SER A 311 -16.28 22.04 7.63
N TYR A 312 -15.43 22.99 7.23
CA TYR A 312 -14.44 23.60 8.12
C TYR A 312 -15.10 24.26 9.34
N ILE A 313 -14.59 23.97 10.53
CA ILE A 313 -15.02 24.56 11.80
C ILE A 313 -13.93 25.51 12.27
N GLU A 314 -14.24 26.83 12.20
CA GLU A 314 -13.33 27.88 12.68
C GLU A 314 -13.14 27.77 14.21
N GLY A 315 -11.92 28.06 14.68
CA GLY A 315 -11.58 27.92 16.09
C GLY A 315 -11.23 26.49 16.51
N THR A 316 -11.63 25.49 15.73
CA THR A 316 -11.35 24.07 16.01
C THR A 316 -10.36 23.49 15.03
N CYS A 317 -10.72 23.42 13.75
CA CYS A 317 -9.91 22.77 12.71
C CYS A 317 -8.58 23.48 12.43
N ASN A 318 -8.45 24.77 12.72
CA ASN A 318 -7.21 25.52 12.54
C ASN A 318 -6.26 25.46 13.74
N ILE A 319 -6.75 25.02 14.91
CA ILE A 319 -5.99 24.97 16.15
C ILE A 319 -5.61 23.53 16.50
N HIS A 320 -6.59 22.63 16.49
CA HIS A 320 -6.43 21.26 16.96
C HIS A 320 -6.20 20.27 15.83
N VAL A 321 -5.37 19.24 16.10
CA VAL A 321 -5.20 18.09 15.21
C VAL A 321 -6.24 17.05 15.57
N PRO A 322 -7.12 16.63 14.64
CA PRO A 322 -8.11 15.61 14.95
C PRO A 322 -7.40 14.27 15.25
N GLN A 323 -7.87 13.58 16.28
CA GLN A 323 -7.40 12.24 16.61
C GLN A 323 -8.11 11.21 15.74
N PHE A 324 -7.40 10.18 15.35
CA PHE A 324 -7.96 9.05 14.62
C PHE A 324 -8.67 8.13 15.63
N LYS A 325 -10.01 8.05 15.55
CA LYS A 325 -10.85 7.31 16.52
C LYS A 325 -11.93 6.52 15.79
N ASN A 326 -12.33 5.40 16.37
CA ASN A 326 -13.42 4.57 15.87
C ASN A 326 -14.78 5.30 15.96
N ILE A 327 -15.65 5.00 15.00
CA ILE A 327 -17.04 5.48 14.95
C ILE A 327 -17.98 4.29 15.17
N GLY A 328 -18.67 4.27 16.28
CA GLY A 328 -19.63 3.19 16.59
C GLY A 328 -19.04 1.80 16.45
N ASP A 329 -19.88 0.85 16.02
CA ASP A 329 -19.50 -0.57 15.87
C ASP A 329 -19.28 -0.97 14.39
N SER A 330 -19.21 0.01 13.47
CA SER A 330 -19.07 -0.23 12.01
C SER A 330 -17.69 -0.71 11.58
N GLY A 331 -16.70 -0.70 12.47
CA GLY A 331 -15.31 -0.94 12.13
C GLY A 331 -14.64 0.21 11.38
N GLN A 332 -15.32 1.36 11.23
CA GLN A 332 -14.76 2.58 10.67
C GLN A 332 -14.06 3.41 11.75
N ALA A 333 -12.96 4.06 11.35
CA ALA A 333 -12.27 5.05 12.15
C ALA A 333 -12.02 6.32 11.32
N VAL A 334 -12.10 7.49 11.95
CA VAL A 334 -11.99 8.79 11.26
C VAL A 334 -11.19 9.81 12.06
N SER A 335 -10.47 10.66 11.33
CA SER A 335 -9.72 11.80 11.87
C SER A 335 -10.48 13.11 11.57
N CYS A 336 -11.64 13.31 12.21
CA CYS A 336 -12.50 14.48 11.91
C CYS A 336 -13.27 14.98 13.14
N PHE A 337 -13.28 16.30 13.33
CA PHE A 337 -14.01 16.96 14.43
C PHE A 337 -15.54 16.96 14.26
N LEU A 338 -16.06 16.60 13.10
CA LEU A 338 -17.50 16.38 12.93
C LEU A 338 -18.01 15.19 13.75
N HIS A 339 -17.12 14.22 14.03
CA HIS A 339 -17.44 13.00 14.78
C HIS A 339 -16.84 13.00 16.19
N HIS A 340 -15.66 13.58 16.33
CA HIS A 340 -14.90 13.61 17.59
C HIS A 340 -14.47 15.05 17.89
N PRO A 341 -15.32 15.86 18.56
CA PRO A 341 -14.94 17.21 18.97
C PRO A 341 -13.69 17.16 19.86
N PRO A 342 -12.87 18.23 19.87
CA PRO A 342 -11.69 18.28 20.72
C PRO A 342 -12.12 18.11 22.18
N GLU A 343 -11.33 17.35 22.93
CA GLU A 343 -11.52 17.25 24.38
C GLU A 343 -11.32 18.65 24.98
N GLU A 344 -12.31 19.13 25.72
CA GLU A 344 -12.17 20.38 26.47
C GLU A 344 -10.99 20.18 27.43
N THR A 345 -9.91 20.91 27.20
CA THR A 345 -8.86 21.03 28.23
C THR A 345 -9.54 21.73 29.40
N THR A 346 -9.95 20.97 30.41
CA THR A 346 -10.23 21.52 31.73
C THR A 346 -8.91 22.08 32.24
N ASP A 347 -8.61 23.33 31.89
CA ASP A 347 -7.61 24.10 32.58
C ASP A 347 -8.02 24.11 34.06
N GLY A 348 -7.37 23.22 34.82
CA GLY A 348 -7.52 23.18 36.27
C GLY A 348 -7.03 24.52 36.81
N ASN A 349 -7.94 25.20 37.44
CA ASN A 349 -7.71 26.35 38.30
C ASN A 349 -6.73 26.02 39.41
#